data_bd1392c78382bad9d47d89ea8e38a922
#
_entry.id   bd1392c78382bad9d47d89ea8e38a922
#
_cell.length_a   1.000
_cell.length_b   1.000
_cell.length_c   1.000
_cell.angle_alpha   90.00
_cell.angle_beta   90.00
_cell.angle_gamma   90.00
#
_symmetry.space_group_name_H-M   'P 1'
#
loop_
_entity.id
_entity.type
_entity.pdbx_description
1 polymer ?
#
loop_
_entity_poly.entity_id
_entity_poly.type
_entity_poly.pdbx_seq_one_letter_code
_entity_poly.pdbx_strand_id
1 'polypeptide(L)'
;MNVKSAFLMTGLLLVPALTLISYPSGAPINRSGSPASNNQNCTSCHNPVGNGAESIDITSNIPADGFKPNTNYTITVTGNANGTTTPRMGFCASVEANGAHVGSVQPQSGSQKISDFITHQSTSISTANGTKSWNFTWNSGNTSGSATVYVSMLFANGNGGDSGDRTRTSSATFTQSFVSQEENTAPEVAVGPNPAQNFTRFTFPATTETQMLEVVDLQGRSTYRAALESGSTAHFLNVADWANGTYLVRLGAARGRLVVQH
;
A
#
# COMPACT_ATOMS: atom_id res chain seq x y z
N MET A 1 93.91 -8.53 -1.66
CA MET A 1 92.77 -9.50 -1.80
C MET A 1 91.51 -8.78 -1.36
N ASN A 2 90.72 -8.21 -2.32
CA ASN A 2 89.54 -7.43 -2.06
C ASN A 2 88.31 -8.31 -2.22
N VAL A 3 87.61 -8.55 -1.11
CA VAL A 3 86.35 -9.26 -1.11
C VAL A 3 85.25 -8.23 -1.26
N LYS A 4 84.57 -8.19 -2.40
CA LYS A 4 83.34 -7.35 -2.62
C LYS A 4 82.14 -8.10 -2.09
N SER A 5 81.53 -7.58 -0.99
CA SER A 5 80.28 -8.08 -0.48
C SER A 5 79.13 -7.53 -1.35
N ALA A 6 78.45 -8.44 -2.00
CA ALA A 6 77.20 -8.11 -2.72
C ALA A 6 76.00 -8.15 -1.73
N PHE A 7 75.42 -7.02 -1.46
CA PHE A 7 74.16 -6.96 -0.74
C PHE A 7 72.98 -7.29 -1.67
N LEU A 8 72.32 -8.42 -1.43
CA LEU A 8 71.08 -8.81 -2.07
C LEU A 8 69.93 -8.11 -1.36
N MET A 9 69.37 -7.10 -1.98
CA MET A 9 68.22 -6.39 -1.48
C MET A 9 66.96 -7.16 -1.92
N THR A 10 66.41 -7.98 -1.03
CA THR A 10 65.16 -8.70 -1.24
C THR A 10 63.99 -7.69 -1.05
N GLY A 11 63.47 -7.15 -2.14
CA GLY A 11 62.28 -6.31 -2.13
C GLY A 11 61.05 -7.14 -1.78
N LEU A 12 60.50 -6.92 -0.59
CA LEU A 12 59.23 -7.48 -0.17
C LEU A 12 58.12 -6.72 -0.91
N LEU A 13 57.57 -7.33 -1.96
CA LEU A 13 56.35 -6.83 -2.63
C LEU A 13 55.18 -6.95 -1.66
N LEU A 14 54.79 -5.83 -1.03
CA LEU A 14 53.54 -5.71 -0.30
C LEU A 14 52.41 -5.69 -1.31
N VAL A 15 51.82 -6.87 -1.59
CA VAL A 15 50.54 -6.93 -2.32
C VAL A 15 49.45 -6.49 -1.38
N PRO A 16 48.71 -5.39 -1.66
CA PRO A 16 47.58 -5.04 -0.84
C PRO A 16 46.57 -6.17 -0.94
N ALA A 17 46.27 -6.82 0.18
CA ALA A 17 45.19 -7.77 0.27
C ALA A 17 43.88 -6.94 0.06
N LEU A 18 43.29 -7.04 -1.14
CA LEU A 18 41.90 -6.58 -1.32
C LEU A 18 41.04 -7.44 -0.40
N THR A 19 40.65 -6.87 0.72
CA THR A 19 39.60 -7.47 1.58
C THR A 19 38.27 -7.43 0.83
N LEU A 20 37.89 -8.58 0.28
CA LEU A 20 36.53 -8.75 -0.27
C LEU A 20 35.56 -8.60 0.89
N ILE A 21 34.85 -7.48 0.93
CA ILE A 21 33.86 -7.20 1.98
C ILE A 21 32.59 -7.95 1.58
N SER A 22 32.36 -9.12 2.15
CA SER A 22 31.09 -9.83 2.08
C SER A 22 30.17 -9.32 3.19
N TYR A 23 28.90 -9.14 2.87
CA TYR A 23 27.85 -8.69 3.81
C TYR A 23 26.84 -9.82 4.10
N PRO A 24 27.27 -10.94 4.70
CA PRO A 24 26.34 -12.04 5.01
C PRO A 24 25.33 -11.66 6.07
N SER A 25 25.60 -10.62 6.85
CA SER A 25 24.72 -10.12 7.91
C SER A 25 23.66 -9.11 7.44
N GLY A 26 23.55 -8.92 6.12
CA GLY A 26 22.59 -7.99 5.54
C GLY A 26 23.22 -7.07 4.49
N ALA A 27 22.48 -6.76 3.45
CA ALA A 27 22.92 -5.79 2.45
C ALA A 27 23.08 -4.40 3.07
N PRO A 28 24.06 -3.60 2.61
CA PRO A 28 24.14 -2.19 2.98
C PRO A 28 22.85 -1.42 2.60
N ILE A 29 22.67 -0.25 3.19
CA ILE A 29 21.59 0.68 2.79
C ILE A 29 21.73 1.07 1.31
N ASN A 30 20.64 1.55 0.72
CA ASN A 30 20.60 2.00 -0.68
C ASN A 30 20.95 0.91 -1.69
N ARG A 31 20.41 -0.32 -1.51
CA ARG A 31 20.64 -1.46 -2.44
C ARG A 31 19.34 -2.16 -2.85
N SER A 32 18.18 -1.48 -2.72
CA SER A 32 16.89 -2.04 -3.11
C SER A 32 16.59 -1.97 -4.61
N GLY A 33 17.40 -1.24 -5.38
CA GLY A 33 17.15 -0.98 -6.79
C GLY A 33 16.07 0.09 -7.04
N SER A 34 15.73 0.85 -6.01
CA SER A 34 14.68 1.86 -6.02
C SER A 34 15.18 3.25 -6.38
N PRO A 35 14.29 4.19 -6.70
CA PRO A 35 14.64 5.61 -6.87
C PRO A 35 15.32 6.22 -5.65
N ALA A 36 14.84 5.96 -4.43
CA ALA A 36 15.49 6.44 -3.20
C ALA A 36 16.89 5.82 -2.97
N SER A 37 17.18 4.69 -3.59
CA SER A 37 18.51 4.07 -3.63
C SER A 37 19.37 4.57 -4.79
N ASN A 38 18.96 5.62 -5.53
CA ASN A 38 19.60 6.03 -6.79
C ASN A 38 19.72 4.87 -7.80
N ASN A 39 18.74 3.97 -7.82
CA ASN A 39 18.69 2.73 -8.61
C ASN A 39 19.85 1.76 -8.32
N GLN A 40 20.59 1.97 -7.24
CA GLN A 40 21.65 1.05 -6.82
C GLN A 40 21.06 -0.25 -6.27
N ASN A 41 21.67 -1.35 -6.62
CA ASN A 41 21.20 -2.69 -6.27
C ASN A 41 22.39 -3.60 -5.94
N CYS A 42 22.17 -4.91 -5.87
CA CYS A 42 23.23 -5.87 -5.54
C CYS A 42 24.41 -5.87 -6.54
N THR A 43 24.22 -5.39 -7.78
CA THR A 43 25.32 -5.29 -8.76
C THR A 43 26.40 -4.26 -8.39
N SER A 44 26.11 -3.40 -7.41
CA SER A 44 27.10 -2.42 -6.93
C SER A 44 28.33 -3.08 -6.25
N CYS A 45 28.18 -4.34 -5.81
CA CYS A 45 29.23 -5.10 -5.14
C CYS A 45 29.44 -6.48 -5.77
N HIS A 46 28.44 -7.07 -6.40
CA HIS A 46 28.49 -8.37 -7.02
C HIS A 46 28.57 -8.24 -8.55
N ASN A 47 29.49 -8.98 -9.15
CA ASN A 47 29.65 -8.97 -10.60
C ASN A 47 28.78 -10.09 -11.21
N PRO A 48 27.58 -9.79 -11.72
CA PRO A 48 26.65 -10.82 -12.13
C PRO A 48 27.07 -11.49 -13.44
N VAL A 49 26.90 -12.80 -13.53
CA VAL A 49 27.03 -13.54 -14.79
C VAL A 49 25.70 -13.64 -15.51
N GLY A 50 25.59 -12.96 -16.64
CA GLY A 50 24.54 -13.15 -17.65
C GLY A 50 23.09 -13.02 -17.16
N ASN A 51 22.16 -13.24 -18.08
CA ASN A 51 20.73 -13.36 -17.78
C ASN A 51 20.40 -14.81 -17.43
N GLY A 52 19.96 -15.07 -16.22
CA GLY A 52 19.47 -16.36 -15.77
C GLY A 52 17.95 -16.38 -15.61
N ALA A 53 17.40 -17.53 -15.26
CA ALA A 53 15.96 -17.74 -15.08
C ALA A 53 15.46 -17.33 -13.68
N GLU A 54 16.33 -16.82 -12.80
CA GLU A 54 15.96 -16.44 -11.43
C GLU A 54 14.85 -15.39 -11.43
N SER A 55 13.93 -15.49 -10.47
CA SER A 55 12.83 -14.55 -10.29
C SER A 55 12.66 -14.12 -8.84
N ILE A 56 12.00 -12.99 -8.65
CA ILE A 56 11.57 -12.48 -7.36
C ILE A 56 10.07 -12.31 -7.41
N ASP A 57 9.38 -12.96 -6.48
CA ASP A 57 7.94 -12.77 -6.25
C ASP A 57 7.74 -11.88 -5.03
N ILE A 58 6.88 -10.87 -5.16
CA ILE A 58 6.48 -9.97 -4.09
C ILE A 58 4.98 -10.14 -3.89
N THR A 59 4.58 -10.63 -2.71
CA THR A 59 3.17 -10.78 -2.34
C THR A 59 2.87 -10.05 -1.05
N SER A 60 1.59 -9.80 -0.79
CA SER A 60 1.14 -9.15 0.44
C SER A 60 -0.24 -9.62 0.85
N ASN A 61 -0.62 -9.29 2.10
CA ASN A 61 -1.98 -9.42 2.60
C ASN A 61 -2.80 -8.12 2.44
N ILE A 62 -2.32 -7.17 1.62
CA ILE A 62 -3.10 -5.99 1.25
C ILE A 62 -4.31 -6.46 0.45
N PRO A 63 -5.55 -6.06 0.83
CA PRO A 63 -6.75 -6.41 0.10
C PRO A 63 -6.72 -5.93 -1.36
N ALA A 64 -7.51 -6.55 -2.22
CA ALA A 64 -7.58 -6.20 -3.64
C ALA A 64 -8.08 -4.76 -3.89
N ASP A 65 -8.86 -4.21 -2.96
CA ASP A 65 -9.34 -2.82 -2.98
C ASP A 65 -8.27 -1.81 -2.52
N GLY A 66 -7.12 -2.29 -2.00
CA GLY A 66 -5.98 -1.47 -1.63
C GLY A 66 -5.69 -1.37 -0.13
N PHE A 67 -4.63 -0.63 0.20
CA PHE A 67 -4.22 -0.43 1.59
C PHE A 67 -4.99 0.73 2.25
N LYS A 68 -5.23 0.62 3.56
CA LYS A 68 -5.81 1.67 4.40
C LYS A 68 -4.71 2.42 5.15
N PRO A 69 -4.91 3.70 5.49
CA PRO A 69 -3.96 4.45 6.32
C PRO A 69 -3.72 3.78 7.69
N ASN A 70 -2.53 4.00 8.25
CA ASN A 70 -2.12 3.54 9.58
C ASN A 70 -2.37 2.05 9.84
N THR A 71 -2.25 1.22 8.80
CA THR A 71 -2.54 -0.21 8.87
C THR A 71 -1.28 -1.02 8.59
N ASN A 72 -1.10 -2.09 9.36
CA ASN A 72 0.02 -3.03 9.18
C ASN A 72 -0.31 -4.08 8.13
N TYR A 73 0.61 -4.25 7.19
CA TYR A 73 0.54 -5.30 6.17
C TYR A 73 1.80 -6.15 6.19
N THR A 74 1.64 -7.43 5.95
CA THR A 74 2.77 -8.34 5.75
C THR A 74 3.14 -8.35 4.27
N ILE A 75 4.39 -8.06 3.98
CA ILE A 75 4.99 -8.20 2.66
C ILE A 75 5.86 -9.45 2.68
N THR A 76 5.69 -10.32 1.70
CA THR A 76 6.51 -11.52 1.49
C THR A 76 7.33 -11.36 0.23
N VAL A 77 8.64 -11.56 0.35
CA VAL A 77 9.59 -11.54 -0.75
C VAL A 77 10.15 -12.94 -0.92
N THR A 78 9.97 -13.53 -2.10
CA THR A 78 10.44 -14.88 -2.41
C THR A 78 11.38 -14.86 -3.61
N GLY A 79 12.60 -15.38 -3.43
CA GLY A 79 13.54 -15.63 -4.51
C GLY A 79 13.44 -17.06 -5.00
N ASN A 80 13.40 -17.24 -6.32
CA ASN A 80 13.37 -18.54 -7.00
C ASN A 80 14.55 -18.65 -7.94
N ALA A 81 15.38 -19.67 -7.76
CA ALA A 81 16.55 -19.93 -8.59
C ALA A 81 16.21 -20.58 -9.95
N ASN A 82 15.00 -21.12 -10.09
CA ASN A 82 14.46 -21.71 -11.34
C ASN A 82 15.44 -22.66 -12.04
N GLY A 83 16.02 -23.61 -11.27
CA GLY A 83 16.92 -24.65 -11.77
C GLY A 83 18.41 -24.27 -11.76
N THR A 84 18.80 -23.06 -11.35
CA THR A 84 20.20 -22.72 -11.14
C THR A 84 20.66 -23.13 -9.74
N THR A 85 21.94 -23.54 -9.63
CA THR A 85 22.50 -23.83 -8.31
C THR A 85 22.72 -22.54 -7.53
N THR A 86 21.91 -22.35 -6.51
CA THR A 86 21.90 -21.15 -5.67
C THR A 86 21.77 -21.56 -4.21
N PRO A 87 22.90 -21.87 -3.52
CA PRO A 87 22.85 -22.33 -2.13
C PRO A 87 22.50 -21.22 -1.14
N ARG A 88 22.66 -19.96 -1.51
CA ARG A 88 22.42 -18.79 -0.65
C ARG A 88 21.75 -17.68 -1.41
N MET A 89 20.88 -16.96 -0.73
CA MET A 89 20.24 -15.74 -1.22
C MET A 89 20.31 -14.65 -0.18
N GLY A 90 20.37 -13.41 -0.63
CA GLY A 90 20.25 -12.22 0.21
C GLY A 90 19.43 -11.18 -0.51
N PHE A 91 18.82 -10.24 0.23
CA PHE A 91 17.98 -9.20 -0.36
C PHE A 91 18.13 -7.87 0.35
N CYS A 92 17.73 -6.81 -0.35
CA CYS A 92 17.46 -5.49 0.20
C CYS A 92 16.12 -5.01 -0.37
N ALA A 93 15.25 -4.51 0.50
CA ALA A 93 13.92 -4.00 0.13
C ALA A 93 13.67 -2.63 0.75
N SER A 94 12.86 -1.82 0.06
CA SER A 94 12.31 -0.55 0.54
C SER A 94 10.84 -0.41 0.11
N VAL A 95 10.10 0.47 0.80
CA VAL A 95 8.75 0.86 0.39
C VAL A 95 8.74 2.36 0.15
N GLU A 96 8.33 2.77 -1.05
CA GLU A 96 8.49 4.14 -1.52
C GLU A 96 7.24 4.65 -2.25
N ALA A 97 7.06 5.96 -2.21
CA ALA A 97 6.16 6.70 -3.08
C ALA A 97 6.91 7.95 -3.57
N ASN A 98 6.80 8.26 -4.86
CA ASN A 98 7.44 9.44 -5.48
C ASN A 98 8.95 9.55 -5.18
N GLY A 99 9.66 8.43 -5.10
CA GLY A 99 11.11 8.39 -4.86
C GLY A 99 11.53 8.64 -3.41
N ALA A 100 10.61 8.59 -2.45
CA ALA A 100 10.88 8.72 -1.02
C ALA A 100 10.29 7.54 -0.23
N HIS A 101 10.93 7.15 0.87
CA HIS A 101 10.40 6.14 1.78
C HIS A 101 9.08 6.58 2.39
N VAL A 102 8.08 5.67 2.45
CA VAL A 102 6.75 5.96 2.99
C VAL A 102 6.30 4.91 3.98
N GLY A 103 5.55 5.37 4.98
CA GLY A 103 5.13 4.55 6.09
C GLY A 103 6.32 4.13 6.97
N SER A 104 6.26 2.96 7.55
CA SER A 104 7.38 2.39 8.31
C SER A 104 7.48 0.89 8.08
N VAL A 105 8.70 0.38 8.05
CA VAL A 105 8.98 -1.05 7.90
C VAL A 105 9.49 -1.65 9.20
N GLN A 106 9.07 -2.88 9.50
CA GLN A 106 9.53 -3.65 10.65
C GLN A 106 9.94 -5.05 10.19
N PRO A 107 11.10 -5.57 10.64
CA PRO A 107 11.55 -6.90 10.27
C PRO A 107 10.69 -7.98 10.92
N GLN A 108 10.66 -9.15 10.28
CA GLN A 108 10.16 -10.39 10.87
C GLN A 108 11.30 -11.42 10.92
N SER A 109 10.98 -12.67 11.31
CA SER A 109 12.00 -13.72 11.45
C SER A 109 12.87 -13.86 10.20
N GLY A 110 14.19 -13.88 10.40
CA GLY A 110 15.18 -14.01 9.33
C GLY A 110 15.49 -12.72 8.56
N SER A 111 14.79 -11.63 8.86
CA SER A 111 15.07 -10.30 8.32
C SER A 111 15.50 -9.32 9.41
N GLN A 112 16.09 -8.21 9.01
CA GLN A 112 16.46 -7.10 9.88
C GLN A 112 16.22 -5.78 9.19
N LYS A 113 16.08 -4.72 10.00
CA LYS A 113 15.94 -3.34 9.51
C LYS A 113 17.28 -2.62 9.66
N ILE A 114 17.69 -1.92 8.59
CA ILE A 114 18.83 -1.00 8.59
C ILE A 114 18.32 0.32 8.00
N SER A 115 18.19 1.36 8.81
CA SER A 115 17.51 2.61 8.43
C SER A 115 16.08 2.32 7.95
N ASP A 116 15.70 2.71 6.74
CA ASP A 116 14.38 2.47 6.14
C ASP A 116 14.37 1.28 5.17
N PHE A 117 15.40 0.43 5.23
CA PHE A 117 15.52 -0.77 4.42
C PHE A 117 15.31 -2.02 5.26
N ILE A 118 14.75 -3.06 4.64
CA ILE A 118 14.71 -4.42 5.16
C ILE A 118 15.70 -5.28 4.39
N THR A 119 16.45 -6.08 5.11
CA THR A 119 17.43 -7.00 4.53
C THR A 119 17.46 -8.33 5.30
N HIS A 120 18.15 -9.31 4.80
CA HIS A 120 18.33 -10.63 5.41
C HIS A 120 19.24 -10.58 6.64
N GLN A 121 19.13 -11.58 7.50
CA GLN A 121 20.12 -11.90 8.54
C GLN A 121 21.03 -13.04 8.07
N SER A 122 22.26 -13.11 8.60
CA SER A 122 23.24 -14.15 8.23
C SER A 122 22.72 -15.58 8.45
N THR A 123 21.87 -15.79 9.43
CA THR A 123 21.27 -17.09 9.75
C THR A 123 20.13 -17.49 8.80
N SER A 124 19.70 -16.62 7.90
CA SER A 124 18.52 -16.80 7.05
C SER A 124 18.81 -16.82 5.55
N ILE A 125 20.05 -16.96 5.13
CA ILE A 125 20.46 -16.88 3.72
C ILE A 125 20.44 -18.22 2.98
N SER A 126 20.42 -19.35 3.68
CA SER A 126 20.39 -20.67 3.04
C SER A 126 19.08 -20.95 2.33
N THR A 127 19.15 -21.49 1.14
CA THR A 127 17.98 -21.84 0.32
C THR A 127 17.55 -23.29 0.57
N ALA A 128 16.26 -23.55 0.31
CA ALA A 128 15.74 -24.91 0.21
C ALA A 128 15.23 -25.12 -1.22
N ASN A 129 15.79 -26.09 -1.91
CA ASN A 129 15.47 -26.38 -3.32
C ASN A 129 15.52 -25.15 -4.24
N GLY A 130 16.52 -24.26 -4.01
CA GLY A 130 16.68 -23.04 -4.80
C GLY A 130 15.62 -21.97 -4.54
N THR A 131 14.89 -22.05 -3.42
CA THR A 131 13.88 -21.04 -3.04
C THR A 131 14.15 -20.51 -1.64
N LYS A 132 13.91 -19.23 -1.43
CA LYS A 132 14.01 -18.59 -0.13
C LYS A 132 13.01 -17.46 -0.01
N SER A 133 12.30 -17.41 1.13
CA SER A 133 11.34 -16.33 1.43
C SER A 133 11.69 -15.61 2.72
N TRP A 134 11.35 -14.33 2.76
CA TRP A 134 11.40 -13.49 3.95
C TRP A 134 10.11 -12.67 4.03
N ASN A 135 9.72 -12.38 5.25
CA ASN A 135 8.59 -11.51 5.54
C ASN A 135 9.07 -10.24 6.25
N PHE A 136 8.34 -9.17 6.06
CA PHE A 136 8.43 -7.99 6.89
C PHE A 136 7.06 -7.30 6.98
N THR A 137 6.88 -6.48 8.00
CA THR A 137 5.67 -5.67 8.15
C THR A 137 5.92 -4.28 7.56
N TRP A 138 4.98 -3.79 6.76
CA TRP A 138 4.86 -2.40 6.37
C TRP A 138 3.64 -1.79 7.04
N ASN A 139 3.84 -0.74 7.86
CA ASN A 139 2.75 0.12 8.32
C ASN A 139 2.60 1.26 7.33
N SER A 140 1.42 1.40 6.75
CA SER A 140 1.15 2.39 5.71
C SER A 140 1.25 3.84 6.20
N GLY A 141 1.15 4.10 7.52
CA GLY A 141 1.13 5.45 8.06
C GLY A 141 0.10 6.34 7.35
N ASN A 142 0.49 7.55 7.03
CA ASN A 142 -0.33 8.50 6.27
C ASN A 142 -0.05 8.46 4.76
N THR A 143 0.51 7.35 4.24
CA THR A 143 0.76 7.19 2.80
C THR A 143 -0.53 7.35 2.02
N SER A 144 -0.50 8.18 0.98
CA SER A 144 -1.63 8.45 0.09
C SER A 144 -1.31 8.03 -1.35
N GLY A 145 -2.34 7.67 -2.10
CA GLY A 145 -2.22 7.28 -3.50
C GLY A 145 -1.65 5.88 -3.65
N SER A 146 -0.37 5.75 -4.01
CA SER A 146 0.27 4.45 -4.22
C SER A 146 1.59 4.33 -3.47
N ALA A 147 1.93 3.12 -3.07
CA ALA A 147 3.22 2.73 -2.52
C ALA A 147 3.81 1.57 -3.32
N THR A 148 5.10 1.62 -3.61
CA THR A 148 5.81 0.58 -4.35
C THR A 148 6.85 -0.07 -3.44
N VAL A 149 6.79 -1.38 -3.33
CA VAL A 149 7.83 -2.20 -2.74
C VAL A 149 8.88 -2.48 -3.80
N TYR A 150 10.11 -2.08 -3.56
CA TYR A 150 11.27 -2.38 -4.40
C TYR A 150 12.13 -3.42 -3.72
N VAL A 151 12.62 -4.38 -4.50
CA VAL A 151 13.48 -5.46 -4.01
C VAL A 151 14.61 -5.69 -4.98
N SER A 152 15.83 -5.73 -4.46
CA SER A 152 16.97 -6.30 -5.13
C SER A 152 17.42 -7.55 -4.38
N MET A 153 17.72 -8.62 -5.11
CA MET A 153 18.10 -9.91 -4.56
C MET A 153 19.35 -10.44 -5.21
N LEU A 154 20.20 -11.00 -4.37
CA LEU A 154 21.39 -11.75 -4.74
C LEU A 154 21.10 -13.24 -4.71
N PHE A 155 21.45 -13.93 -5.78
CA PHE A 155 21.44 -15.39 -5.94
C PHE A 155 22.89 -15.84 -5.99
N ALA A 156 23.44 -16.17 -4.83
CA ALA A 156 24.86 -16.46 -4.68
C ALA A 156 25.20 -17.93 -5.02
N ASN A 157 26.29 -18.12 -5.75
CA ASN A 157 26.81 -19.45 -6.14
C ASN A 157 27.52 -20.18 -5.00
N GLY A 158 27.77 -19.48 -3.87
CA GLY A 158 28.36 -20.06 -2.66
C GLY A 158 29.91 -20.21 -2.68
N ASN A 159 30.58 -19.62 -3.65
CA ASN A 159 32.06 -19.68 -3.75
C ASN A 159 32.78 -18.74 -2.74
N GLY A 160 32.04 -17.91 -2.00
CA GLY A 160 32.57 -16.96 -1.02
C GLY A 160 33.07 -15.63 -1.60
N GLY A 161 33.09 -15.49 -2.93
CA GLY A 161 33.46 -14.27 -3.66
C GLY A 161 32.25 -13.55 -4.22
N ASP A 162 32.51 -12.46 -4.95
CA ASP A 162 31.51 -11.61 -5.62
C ASP A 162 31.27 -12.00 -7.09
N SER A 163 32.10 -12.91 -7.62
CA SER A 163 32.08 -13.36 -9.01
C SER A 163 31.20 -14.59 -9.20
N GLY A 164 30.47 -14.63 -10.34
CA GLY A 164 29.63 -15.76 -10.69
C GLY A 164 28.26 -15.76 -10.00
N ASP A 165 27.97 -14.76 -9.21
CA ASP A 165 26.66 -14.54 -8.61
C ASP A 165 25.66 -14.00 -9.64
N ARG A 166 24.36 -14.08 -9.32
CA ARG A 166 23.31 -13.47 -10.12
C ARG A 166 22.50 -12.51 -9.27
N THR A 167 22.01 -11.46 -9.89
CA THR A 167 21.21 -10.44 -9.22
C THR A 167 19.93 -10.20 -10.01
N ARG A 168 18.84 -9.90 -9.28
CA ARG A 168 17.55 -9.51 -9.87
C ARG A 168 16.99 -8.36 -9.07
N THR A 169 16.18 -7.55 -9.76
CA THR A 169 15.32 -6.54 -9.14
C THR A 169 13.88 -6.80 -9.52
N SER A 170 12.98 -6.51 -8.61
CA SER A 170 11.54 -6.59 -8.84
C SER A 170 10.84 -5.48 -8.06
N SER A 171 9.62 -5.14 -8.46
CA SER A 171 8.79 -4.21 -7.73
C SER A 171 7.32 -4.59 -7.80
N ALA A 172 6.58 -4.23 -6.76
CA ALA A 172 5.13 -4.37 -6.70
C ALA A 172 4.52 -3.09 -6.18
N THR A 173 3.53 -2.56 -6.88
CA THR A 173 2.82 -1.33 -6.50
C THR A 173 1.46 -1.67 -5.94
N PHE A 174 1.13 -1.06 -4.82
CA PHE A 174 -0.15 -1.15 -4.13
C PHE A 174 -0.78 0.23 -4.09
N THR A 175 -2.09 0.30 -4.32
CA THR A 175 -2.86 1.55 -4.25
C THR A 175 -3.54 1.68 -2.91
N GLN A 176 -3.77 2.91 -2.47
CA GLN A 176 -4.60 3.16 -1.32
C GLN A 176 -6.06 2.82 -1.65
N SER A 177 -6.73 2.12 -0.74
CA SER A 177 -8.18 1.95 -0.80
C SER A 177 -8.84 3.30 -0.59
N PHE A 178 -9.53 3.77 -1.57
CA PHE A 178 -10.49 4.86 -1.37
C PHE A 178 -11.76 4.19 -0.84
N VAL A 179 -12.10 4.44 0.42
CA VAL A 179 -13.48 4.28 0.84
C VAL A 179 -14.22 5.34 0.04
N SER A 180 -14.76 4.96 -1.14
CA SER A 180 -15.86 5.74 -1.69
C SER A 180 -16.88 5.76 -0.56
N GLN A 181 -17.25 6.95 -0.05
CA GLN A 181 -18.53 7.07 0.64
C GLN A 181 -19.49 6.38 -0.32
N GLU A 182 -20.05 5.24 0.09
CA GLU A 182 -21.27 4.77 -0.55
C GLU A 182 -22.16 5.99 -0.52
N GLU A 183 -22.42 6.55 -1.69
CA GLU A 183 -23.44 7.57 -1.85
C GLU A 183 -24.65 6.91 -1.21
N ASN A 184 -25.03 7.41 -0.05
CA ASN A 184 -26.14 6.86 0.72
C ASN A 184 -27.35 7.05 -0.16
N THR A 185 -27.62 6.08 -1.03
CA THR A 185 -28.79 6.02 -1.89
C THR A 185 -30.01 5.72 -1.02
N ALA A 186 -30.14 6.49 0.10
CA ALA A 186 -31.38 6.54 0.82
C ALA A 186 -32.45 6.92 -0.20
N PRO A 187 -33.54 6.18 -0.27
CA PRO A 187 -34.62 6.50 -1.19
C PRO A 187 -35.00 7.98 -1.02
N GLU A 188 -35.11 8.65 -2.14
CA GLU A 188 -35.43 10.10 -2.12
C GLU A 188 -36.94 10.31 -2.11
N VAL A 189 -37.40 11.26 -1.31
CA VAL A 189 -38.73 11.85 -1.44
C VAL A 189 -38.62 13.01 -2.42
N ALA A 190 -39.10 12.82 -3.64
CA ALA A 190 -39.19 13.91 -4.61
C ALA A 190 -40.27 14.93 -4.19
N VAL A 191 -39.94 16.20 -4.31
CA VAL A 191 -40.80 17.33 -3.86
C VAL A 191 -41.06 18.25 -5.03
N GLY A 192 -42.33 18.45 -5.38
CA GLY A 192 -42.72 19.33 -6.50
C GLY A 192 -44.14 19.89 -6.38
N PRO A 193 -44.33 21.20 -6.66
CA PRO A 193 -43.33 22.20 -6.96
C PRO A 193 -42.41 22.51 -5.78
N ASN A 194 -41.15 22.88 -6.09
CA ASN A 194 -40.16 23.25 -5.10
C ASN A 194 -39.23 24.33 -5.71
N PRO A 195 -39.26 25.60 -5.32
CA PRO A 195 -40.03 26.14 -4.18
C PRO A 195 -41.54 26.03 -4.33
N ALA A 196 -42.21 25.84 -3.19
CA ALA A 196 -43.65 25.76 -3.09
C ALA A 196 -44.21 27.10 -2.55
N GLN A 197 -45.34 27.53 -3.10
CA GLN A 197 -46.07 28.73 -2.63
C GLN A 197 -47.31 28.37 -1.82
N ASN A 198 -48.23 27.60 -2.42
CA ASN A 198 -49.49 27.25 -1.79
C ASN A 198 -49.57 25.76 -1.45
N PHE A 199 -49.06 24.90 -2.32
CA PHE A 199 -49.07 23.46 -2.13
C PHE A 199 -47.83 22.81 -2.74
N THR A 200 -47.53 21.61 -2.27
CA THR A 200 -46.50 20.75 -2.83
C THR A 200 -46.95 19.28 -2.82
N ARG A 201 -46.34 18.46 -3.63
CA ARG A 201 -46.57 17.03 -3.67
C ARG A 201 -45.24 16.32 -3.36
N PHE A 202 -45.28 15.40 -2.44
CA PHE A 202 -44.23 14.44 -2.19
C PHE A 202 -44.51 13.21 -3.01
N THR A 203 -43.49 12.71 -3.71
CA THR A 203 -43.54 11.45 -4.47
C THR A 203 -42.43 10.54 -3.99
N PHE A 204 -42.69 9.27 -3.77
CA PHE A 204 -41.80 8.29 -3.19
C PHE A 204 -42.16 6.89 -3.70
N PRO A 205 -41.22 5.90 -3.59
CA PRO A 205 -41.55 4.50 -3.89
C PRO A 205 -42.74 4.03 -3.04
N ALA A 206 -43.52 3.09 -3.58
CA ALA A 206 -44.69 2.58 -2.87
C ALA A 206 -44.30 2.09 -1.45
N THR A 207 -45.03 2.56 -0.44
CA THR A 207 -44.85 2.11 0.94
C THR A 207 -45.26 0.64 1.07
N THR A 208 -44.46 -0.17 1.75
CA THR A 208 -44.75 -1.60 1.97
C THR A 208 -45.60 -1.83 3.23
N GLU A 209 -45.67 -0.84 4.08
CA GLU A 209 -46.41 -0.83 5.34
C GLU A 209 -46.87 0.63 5.64
N THR A 210 -47.69 0.81 6.68
CA THR A 210 -48.05 2.15 7.13
C THR A 210 -46.80 2.87 7.64
N GLN A 211 -46.49 4.02 7.05
CA GLN A 211 -45.32 4.84 7.41
C GLN A 211 -45.72 6.25 7.79
N MET A 212 -44.94 6.84 8.69
CA MET A 212 -45.13 8.23 9.10
C MET A 212 -44.30 9.15 8.19
N LEU A 213 -45.02 9.99 7.42
CA LEU A 213 -44.42 11.14 6.75
C LEU A 213 -44.29 12.28 7.77
N GLU A 214 -43.09 12.80 7.90
CA GLU A 214 -42.81 13.91 8.80
C GLU A 214 -42.06 15.02 8.04
N VAL A 215 -42.47 16.27 8.27
CA VAL A 215 -41.78 17.46 7.79
C VAL A 215 -41.31 18.25 9.01
N VAL A 216 -40.02 18.57 9.06
CA VAL A 216 -39.38 19.30 10.17
C VAL A 216 -38.71 20.57 9.67
N ASP A 217 -38.61 21.57 10.52
CA ASP A 217 -37.78 22.75 10.26
C ASP A 217 -36.29 22.45 10.45
N LEU A 218 -35.43 23.43 10.16
CA LEU A 218 -33.96 23.26 10.31
C LEU A 218 -33.50 23.12 11.78
N GLN A 219 -34.36 23.43 12.75
CA GLN A 219 -34.15 23.20 14.18
C GLN A 219 -34.61 21.81 14.62
N GLY A 220 -35.15 21.00 13.69
CA GLY A 220 -35.62 19.64 13.95
C GLY A 220 -37.03 19.59 14.57
N ARG A 221 -37.77 20.72 14.65
CA ARG A 221 -39.14 20.76 15.16
C ARG A 221 -40.10 20.24 14.11
N SER A 222 -40.99 19.34 14.50
CA SER A 222 -42.01 18.78 13.60
C SER A 222 -43.05 19.84 13.26
N THR A 223 -43.19 20.16 11.97
CA THR A 223 -44.17 21.11 11.43
C THR A 223 -45.39 20.37 10.89
N TYR A 224 -45.20 19.13 10.39
CA TYR A 224 -46.28 18.33 9.83
C TYR A 224 -46.02 16.83 10.03
N ARG A 225 -47.09 16.07 10.25
CA ARG A 225 -47.09 14.61 10.29
C ARG A 225 -48.32 14.03 9.62
N ALA A 226 -48.18 12.97 8.86
CA ALA A 226 -49.25 12.17 8.30
C ALA A 226 -48.88 10.68 8.25
N ALA A 227 -49.82 9.83 8.63
CA ALA A 227 -49.71 8.41 8.40
C ALA A 227 -50.08 8.09 6.95
N LEU A 228 -49.18 7.40 6.24
CA LEU A 228 -49.39 6.95 4.87
C LEU A 228 -49.65 5.46 4.88
N GLU A 229 -50.78 5.05 4.29
CA GLU A 229 -51.15 3.65 4.17
C GLU A 229 -50.18 2.89 3.25
N SER A 230 -50.11 1.57 3.43
CA SER A 230 -49.36 0.68 2.54
C SER A 230 -49.85 0.85 1.08
N GLY A 231 -48.90 0.89 0.15
CA GLY A 231 -49.17 1.13 -1.27
C GLY A 231 -49.18 2.61 -1.67
N SER A 232 -49.08 3.54 -0.71
CA SER A 232 -49.02 4.98 -1.03
C SER A 232 -47.76 5.30 -1.84
N THR A 233 -47.89 6.16 -2.86
CA THR A 233 -46.77 6.63 -3.72
C THR A 233 -46.62 8.14 -3.73
N ALA A 234 -47.63 8.86 -3.15
CA ALA A 234 -47.59 10.31 -3.12
C ALA A 234 -48.43 10.86 -1.94
N HIS A 235 -48.14 12.10 -1.54
CA HIS A 235 -48.87 12.86 -0.56
C HIS A 235 -48.88 14.33 -0.94
N PHE A 236 -50.05 15.00 -0.81
CA PHE A 236 -50.21 16.43 -1.07
C PHE A 236 -50.21 17.20 0.24
N LEU A 237 -49.51 18.32 0.27
CA LEU A 237 -49.41 19.16 1.44
C LEU A 237 -49.72 20.63 1.06
N ASN A 238 -50.66 21.26 1.79
CA ASN A 238 -50.86 22.69 1.74
C ASN A 238 -49.83 23.39 2.61
N VAL A 239 -49.13 24.37 2.05
CA VAL A 239 -48.06 25.14 2.70
C VAL A 239 -48.32 26.65 2.65
N ALA A 240 -49.53 27.09 2.26
CA ALA A 240 -49.87 28.50 2.09
C ALA A 240 -49.65 29.36 3.35
N ASP A 241 -49.85 28.77 4.53
CA ASP A 241 -49.66 29.43 5.82
C ASP A 241 -48.32 29.20 6.48
N TRP A 242 -47.36 28.55 5.75
CA TRP A 242 -46.06 28.22 6.30
C TRP A 242 -45.09 29.41 6.15
N ALA A 243 -44.15 29.53 7.07
CA ALA A 243 -43.10 30.53 6.94
C ALA A 243 -42.17 30.21 5.77
N ASN A 244 -41.71 31.26 5.09
CA ASN A 244 -40.64 31.09 4.08
C ASN A 244 -39.43 30.41 4.71
N GLY A 245 -38.90 29.35 4.08
CA GLY A 245 -37.78 28.62 4.62
C GLY A 245 -37.55 27.25 3.97
N THR A 246 -36.55 26.56 4.49
CA THR A 246 -36.21 25.18 4.10
C THR A 246 -36.71 24.23 5.18
N TYR A 247 -37.32 23.14 4.75
CA TYR A 247 -37.84 22.07 5.58
C TYR A 247 -37.30 20.75 5.11
N LEU A 248 -37.08 19.83 6.03
CA LEU A 248 -36.61 18.44 5.73
C LEU A 248 -37.81 17.51 5.79
N VAL A 249 -37.97 16.70 4.75
CA VAL A 249 -39.00 15.67 4.63
C VAL A 249 -38.41 14.31 4.97
N ARG A 250 -39.13 13.54 5.79
CA ARG A 250 -38.73 12.21 6.22
C ARG A 250 -39.86 11.22 6.00
N LEU A 251 -39.56 10.07 5.40
CA LEU A 251 -40.47 8.94 5.25
C LEU A 251 -39.66 7.64 5.41
N GLY A 252 -39.68 7.03 6.59
CA GLY A 252 -38.79 5.93 6.91
C GLY A 252 -37.32 6.31 6.74
N ALA A 253 -36.62 5.59 5.88
CA ALA A 253 -35.25 5.92 5.49
C ALA A 253 -35.17 7.01 4.40
N ALA A 254 -36.25 7.27 3.66
CA ALA A 254 -36.27 8.25 2.58
C ALA A 254 -36.21 9.69 3.11
N ARG A 255 -35.51 10.54 2.36
CA ARG A 255 -35.32 11.96 2.72
C ARG A 255 -35.64 12.84 1.52
N GLY A 256 -36.13 14.06 1.82
CA GLY A 256 -36.38 15.09 0.82
C GLY A 256 -36.16 16.47 1.40
N ARG A 257 -36.13 17.48 0.54
CA ARG A 257 -36.04 18.90 0.92
C ARG A 257 -37.18 19.70 0.28
N LEU A 258 -37.93 20.40 1.10
CA LEU A 258 -38.95 21.33 0.69
C LEU A 258 -38.47 22.76 0.95
N VAL A 259 -38.61 23.64 -0.03
CA VAL A 259 -38.43 25.09 0.12
C VAL A 259 -39.80 25.74 -0.03
N VAL A 260 -40.20 26.57 0.94
CA VAL A 260 -41.41 27.37 0.89
C VAL A 260 -41.01 28.82 0.63
N GLN A 261 -41.65 29.44 -0.37
CA GLN A 261 -41.37 30.82 -0.76
C GLN A 261 -42.64 31.45 -1.31
N HIS A 262 -43.17 32.43 -0.57
CA HIS A 262 -44.32 33.25 -0.95
C HIS A 262 -43.87 34.56 -1.55
#